data_20481ec4146bf0be7a9349f8ead561fe
#
_entry.id   20481ec4146bf0be7a9349f8ead561fe
#
_cell.length_a   1.000
_cell.length_b   1.000
_cell.length_c   1.000
_cell.angle_alpha   90.00
_cell.angle_beta   90.00
_cell.angle_gamma   90.00
#
_symmetry.space_group_name_H-M   'P 1'
#
loop_
_entity.id
_entity.type
_entity.pdbx_description
1 polymer ?
#
loop_
_entity_poly.entity_id
_entity_poly.type
_entity_poly.pdbx_seq_one_letter_code
_entity_poly.pdbx_strand_id
1 'polypeptide(L)'
;MAVLNAKDLTLQYGQRRVVEGLTAEIPEGKVTMIVGANACGKSTLLRGLSRLLKPAGGTVTLDGKDIHSRPAKELARILGLLPQHPTAPDGILVRDLVGRGRYPHQGFFRSWSAGDDLAVHRALEATETLELAERNVDELSGGQRQRVWIAMALAQETDVLLLDEPTTYLDLAHQVEVLDLITDLNRRRGTTVAIVLHDLNLAARYADHIIAMKGGRIVAEGTSADVVTEDLVRDVFGLDSRVLPDPISGTPLIVPLGRHYAEFPKSETATLELVP
;
A
#
# COMPACT_ATOMS: atom_id res chain seq x y z
N MET A 1 -17.69 -7.43 4.17
CA MET A 1 -16.80 -6.45 3.55
C MET A 1 -16.54 -5.37 4.57
N ALA A 2 -15.34 -4.79 4.62
CA ALA A 2 -14.92 -3.99 5.78
C ALA A 2 -14.58 -2.55 5.36
N VAL A 3 -15.27 -1.57 6.00
CA VAL A 3 -15.06 -0.13 5.77
C VAL A 3 -14.16 0.42 6.85
N LEU A 4 -13.01 0.98 6.46
CA LEU A 4 -12.01 1.55 7.37
C LEU A 4 -12.02 3.08 7.28
N ASN A 5 -12.33 3.76 8.39
CA ASN A 5 -12.44 5.20 8.47
C ASN A 5 -11.56 5.79 9.57
N ALA A 6 -10.99 6.96 9.30
CA ALA A 6 -10.37 7.84 10.28
C ALA A 6 -11.22 9.11 10.41
N LYS A 7 -11.50 9.56 11.65
CA LYS A 7 -12.24 10.79 11.91
C LYS A 7 -11.47 11.67 12.87
N ASP A 8 -11.17 12.91 12.44
CA ASP A 8 -10.43 13.92 13.21
C ASP A 8 -9.13 13.39 13.82
N LEU A 9 -8.47 12.47 13.08
CA LEU A 9 -7.34 11.68 13.55
C LEU A 9 -6.11 12.55 13.78
N THR A 10 -5.59 12.51 15.01
CA THR A 10 -4.31 13.15 15.38
C THR A 10 -3.34 12.07 15.85
N LEU A 11 -2.16 11.98 15.18
CA LEU A 11 -1.11 11.03 15.50
C LEU A 11 0.20 11.74 15.82
N GLN A 12 0.90 11.26 16.86
CA GLN A 12 2.13 11.89 17.34
C GLN A 12 3.13 10.87 17.86
N TYR A 13 4.40 11.25 17.84
CA TYR A 13 5.50 10.55 18.51
C TYR A 13 6.05 11.47 19.61
N GLY A 14 5.85 11.10 20.87
CA GLY A 14 6.13 11.98 22.01
C GLY A 14 5.34 13.29 21.89
N GLN A 15 6.03 14.41 21.78
CA GLN A 15 5.39 15.74 21.63
C GLN A 15 5.23 16.18 20.16
N ARG A 16 5.79 15.44 19.21
CA ARG A 16 5.76 15.81 17.79
C ARG A 16 4.50 15.26 17.12
N ARG A 17 3.57 16.14 16.77
CA ARG A 17 2.43 15.82 15.93
C ARG A 17 2.90 15.61 14.48
N VAL A 18 2.44 14.54 13.85
CA VAL A 18 2.77 14.18 12.47
C VAL A 18 1.53 14.20 11.58
N VAL A 19 0.38 13.78 12.12
CA VAL A 19 -0.94 13.89 11.49
C VAL A 19 -1.83 14.67 12.43
N GLU A 20 -2.60 15.64 11.92
CA GLU A 20 -3.39 16.53 12.75
C GLU A 20 -4.80 16.76 12.18
N GLY A 21 -5.80 16.28 12.91
CA GLY A 21 -7.21 16.46 12.57
C GLY A 21 -7.60 15.85 11.21
N LEU A 22 -6.95 14.75 10.81
CA LEU A 22 -7.17 14.13 9.52
C LEU A 22 -8.44 13.28 9.53
N THR A 23 -9.31 13.49 8.53
CA THR A 23 -10.46 12.62 8.25
C THR A 23 -10.24 11.98 6.90
N ALA A 24 -10.34 10.66 6.82
CA ALA A 24 -10.18 9.87 5.61
C ALA A 24 -11.08 8.63 5.65
N GLU A 25 -11.56 8.24 4.49
CA GLU A 25 -12.21 6.96 4.25
C GLU A 25 -11.34 6.13 3.29
N ILE A 26 -11.12 4.86 3.62
CA ILE A 26 -10.58 3.89 2.69
C ILE A 26 -11.78 3.17 2.06
N PRO A 27 -12.10 3.48 0.78
CA PRO A 27 -13.29 2.95 0.12
C PRO A 27 -13.24 1.43 0.03
N GLU A 28 -14.36 0.82 0.42
CA GLU A 28 -14.53 -0.63 0.45
C GLU A 28 -14.32 -1.26 -0.93
N GLY A 29 -13.58 -2.38 -0.96
CA GLY A 29 -13.33 -3.14 -2.17
C GLY A 29 -12.52 -2.39 -3.24
N LYS A 30 -11.84 -1.30 -2.87
CA LYS A 30 -11.02 -0.47 -3.75
C LYS A 30 -9.54 -0.57 -3.41
N VAL A 31 -8.72 -0.26 -4.41
CA VAL A 31 -7.29 -0.02 -4.24
C VAL A 31 -7.07 1.47 -4.04
N THR A 32 -6.74 1.86 -2.80
CA THR A 32 -6.44 3.25 -2.43
C THR A 32 -4.93 3.46 -2.38
N MET A 33 -4.44 4.44 -3.14
CA MET A 33 -3.03 4.84 -3.09
C MET A 33 -2.86 6.09 -2.22
N ILE A 34 -1.98 6.00 -1.23
CA ILE A 34 -1.61 7.12 -0.35
C ILE A 34 -0.28 7.68 -0.86
N VAL A 35 -0.31 8.90 -1.39
CA VAL A 35 0.84 9.55 -2.03
C VAL A 35 1.20 10.87 -1.32
N GLY A 36 2.41 11.36 -1.54
CA GLY A 36 2.89 12.62 -0.96
C GLY A 36 4.40 12.62 -0.76
N ALA A 37 4.97 13.77 -0.49
CA ALA A 37 6.41 13.94 -0.27
C ALA A 37 6.92 13.09 0.91
N ASN A 38 8.24 12.86 0.95
CA ASN A 38 8.86 12.14 2.06
C ASN A 38 8.60 12.85 3.40
N ALA A 39 8.41 12.07 4.46
CA ALA A 39 8.12 12.54 5.82
C ALA A 39 6.82 13.36 5.97
N CYS A 40 5.88 13.34 5.01
CA CYS A 40 4.60 14.05 5.12
C CYS A 40 3.57 13.34 6.01
N GLY A 41 3.84 12.11 6.53
CA GLY A 41 2.97 11.41 7.47
C GLY A 41 2.27 10.16 6.94
N LYS A 42 2.53 9.70 5.71
CA LYS A 42 1.88 8.52 5.09
C LYS A 42 1.97 7.25 5.94
N SER A 43 3.20 6.82 6.25
CA SER A 43 3.43 5.62 7.09
C SER A 43 2.89 5.81 8.52
N THR A 44 2.87 7.05 9.02
CA THR A 44 2.26 7.36 10.33
C THR A 44 0.74 7.17 10.26
N LEU A 45 0.10 7.61 9.17
CA LEU A 45 -1.33 7.37 8.94
C LEU A 45 -1.62 5.86 8.90
N LEU A 46 -0.86 5.08 8.12
CA LEU A 46 -1.03 3.62 8.08
C LEU A 46 -0.90 2.96 9.46
N ARG A 47 0.09 3.39 10.26
CA ARG A 47 0.26 2.90 11.63
C ARG A 47 -0.92 3.25 12.54
N GLY A 48 -1.54 4.42 12.35
CA GLY A 48 -2.79 4.78 13.03
C GLY A 48 -3.95 3.90 12.60
N LEU A 49 -4.14 3.73 11.28
CA LEU A 49 -5.19 2.89 10.70
C LEU A 49 -5.06 1.41 11.08
N SER A 50 -3.84 0.91 11.33
CA SER A 50 -3.56 -0.47 11.72
C SER A 50 -3.52 -0.70 13.23
N ARG A 51 -3.84 0.29 14.07
CA ARG A 51 -3.73 0.22 15.54
C ARG A 51 -2.30 0.11 16.09
N LEU A 52 -1.26 0.22 15.25
CA LEU A 52 0.14 0.20 15.72
C LEU A 52 0.52 1.50 16.42
N LEU A 53 -0.13 2.61 16.09
CA LEU A 53 0.05 3.89 16.76
C LEU A 53 -1.30 4.34 17.33
N LYS A 54 -1.34 4.53 18.66
CA LYS A 54 -2.55 4.99 19.32
C LYS A 54 -2.79 6.47 19.01
N PRO A 55 -4.01 6.86 18.59
CA PRO A 55 -4.36 8.26 18.38
C PRO A 55 -4.19 9.12 19.63
N ALA A 56 -3.67 10.33 19.46
CA ALA A 56 -3.70 11.38 20.48
C ALA A 56 -5.03 12.13 20.48
N GLY A 57 -5.77 12.08 19.38
CA GLY A 57 -7.13 12.61 19.21
C GLY A 57 -7.81 11.97 18.01
N GLY A 58 -9.13 12.05 17.96
CA GLY A 58 -9.94 11.41 16.94
C GLY A 58 -10.06 9.89 17.12
N THR A 59 -10.60 9.22 16.11
CA THR A 59 -10.88 7.77 16.15
C THR A 59 -10.61 7.13 14.81
N VAL A 60 -10.27 5.83 14.84
CA VAL A 60 -10.26 4.95 13.66
C VAL A 60 -11.30 3.87 13.87
N THR A 61 -12.20 3.72 12.90
CA THR A 61 -13.27 2.74 12.97
C THR A 61 -13.17 1.75 11.80
N LEU A 62 -13.49 0.50 12.09
CA LEU A 62 -13.68 -0.57 11.13
C LEU A 62 -15.12 -1.07 11.27
N ASP A 63 -15.94 -0.93 10.21
CA ASP A 63 -17.38 -1.21 10.23
C ASP A 63 -18.11 -0.42 11.33
N GLY A 64 -17.77 0.87 11.49
CA GLY A 64 -18.35 1.77 12.48
C GLY A 64 -17.92 1.49 13.92
N LYS A 65 -17.10 0.47 14.20
CA LYS A 65 -16.59 0.14 15.55
C LYS A 65 -15.14 0.59 15.69
N ASP A 66 -14.82 1.25 16.79
CA ASP A 66 -13.44 1.65 17.11
C ASP A 66 -12.50 0.42 17.09
N ILE A 67 -11.42 0.51 16.33
CA ILE A 67 -10.44 -0.57 16.22
C ILE A 67 -9.74 -0.88 17.55
N HIS A 68 -9.64 0.11 18.46
CA HIS A 68 -9.05 -0.06 19.78
C HIS A 68 -9.94 -0.80 20.76
N SER A 69 -11.27 -0.84 20.52
CA SER A 69 -12.23 -1.59 21.32
C SER A 69 -12.27 -3.09 21.01
N ARG A 70 -11.72 -3.51 19.85
CA ARG A 70 -11.72 -4.92 19.44
C ARG A 70 -10.54 -5.69 20.06
N PRO A 71 -10.68 -6.98 20.38
CA PRO A 71 -9.54 -7.84 20.69
C PRO A 71 -8.53 -7.85 19.55
N ALA A 72 -7.22 -7.79 19.87
CA ALA A 72 -6.17 -7.69 18.85
C ALA A 72 -6.22 -8.81 17.81
N LYS A 73 -6.51 -10.04 18.25
CA LYS A 73 -6.59 -11.22 17.39
C LYS A 73 -7.80 -11.20 16.46
N GLU A 74 -8.92 -10.64 16.91
CA GLU A 74 -10.11 -10.44 16.09
C GLU A 74 -9.84 -9.40 15.00
N LEU A 75 -9.25 -8.28 15.37
CA LEU A 75 -8.86 -7.24 14.41
C LEU A 75 -7.89 -7.80 13.36
N ALA A 76 -6.88 -8.58 13.78
CA ALA A 76 -5.90 -9.17 12.88
C ALA A 76 -6.45 -10.22 11.91
N ARG A 77 -7.68 -10.72 12.08
CA ARG A 77 -8.37 -11.55 11.09
C ARG A 77 -9.04 -10.76 9.98
N ILE A 78 -9.25 -9.46 10.21
CA ILE A 78 -9.97 -8.59 9.28
C ILE A 78 -9.02 -7.59 8.62
N LEU A 79 -7.98 -7.15 9.33
CA LEU A 79 -7.04 -6.13 8.90
C LEU A 79 -5.61 -6.63 9.00
N GLY A 80 -4.94 -6.73 7.84
CA GLY A 80 -3.54 -7.06 7.69
C GLY A 80 -2.70 -5.80 7.45
N LEU A 81 -1.44 -5.84 7.91
CA LEU A 81 -0.47 -4.78 7.64
C LEU A 81 0.87 -5.38 7.24
N LEU A 82 1.44 -4.90 6.14
CA LEU A 82 2.85 -5.04 5.80
C LEU A 82 3.55 -3.71 6.08
N PRO A 83 4.41 -3.62 7.10
CA PRO A 83 5.17 -2.40 7.39
C PRO A 83 6.33 -2.24 6.40
N GLN A 84 6.88 -1.02 6.28
CA GLN A 84 7.98 -0.69 5.37
C GLN A 84 9.25 -1.52 5.65
N HIS A 85 9.57 -1.77 6.91
CA HIS A 85 10.77 -2.51 7.34
C HIS A 85 10.35 -3.67 8.25
N PRO A 86 9.84 -4.76 7.67
CA PRO A 86 9.51 -5.94 8.46
C PRO A 86 10.78 -6.68 8.89
N THR A 87 10.75 -7.29 10.07
CA THR A 87 11.86 -8.06 10.62
C THR A 87 11.49 -9.52 10.83
N ALA A 88 12.41 -10.42 10.51
CA ALA A 88 12.27 -11.85 10.76
C ALA A 88 13.35 -12.30 11.77
N PRO A 89 13.12 -13.38 12.53
CA PRO A 89 14.17 -14.04 13.27
C PRO A 89 15.24 -14.61 12.33
N ASP A 90 16.50 -14.59 12.80
CA ASP A 90 17.60 -15.16 12.06
C ASP A 90 17.38 -16.66 11.77
N GLY A 91 17.73 -17.09 10.56
CA GLY A 91 17.63 -18.48 10.14
C GLY A 91 16.22 -19.03 9.96
N ILE A 92 15.17 -18.19 9.93
CA ILE A 92 13.81 -18.65 9.67
C ILE A 92 13.64 -19.08 8.21
N LEU A 93 12.96 -20.22 7.97
CA LEU A 93 12.60 -20.65 6.63
C LEU A 93 11.47 -19.78 6.05
N VAL A 94 11.47 -19.61 4.74
CA VAL A 94 10.44 -18.84 4.02
C VAL A 94 9.03 -19.34 4.36
N ARG A 95 8.77 -20.65 4.30
CA ARG A 95 7.46 -21.23 4.63
C ARG A 95 7.03 -20.90 6.07
N ASP A 96 7.96 -20.90 7.01
CA ASP A 96 7.68 -20.64 8.42
C ASP A 96 7.39 -19.16 8.65
N LEU A 97 8.11 -18.28 7.95
CA LEU A 97 7.81 -16.85 7.96
C LEU A 97 6.41 -16.56 7.40
N VAL A 98 6.10 -17.10 6.22
CA VAL A 98 4.76 -16.95 5.59
C VAL A 98 3.68 -17.55 6.48
N GLY A 99 3.97 -18.69 7.13
CA GLY A 99 3.09 -19.32 8.10
C GLY A 99 2.73 -18.44 9.30
N ARG A 100 3.57 -17.46 9.65
CA ARG A 100 3.23 -16.48 10.70
C ARG A 100 2.02 -15.63 10.37
N GLY A 101 1.71 -15.44 9.08
CA GLY A 101 0.47 -14.80 8.65
C GLY A 101 -0.79 -15.52 9.18
N ARG A 102 -0.69 -16.82 9.48
CA ARG A 102 -1.80 -17.60 10.01
C ARG A 102 -2.02 -17.49 11.52
N TYR A 103 -1.12 -16.84 12.28
CA TYR A 103 -1.24 -16.66 13.73
C TYR A 103 -2.63 -16.18 14.21
N PRO A 104 -3.29 -15.20 13.55
CA PRO A 104 -4.62 -14.76 13.97
C PRO A 104 -5.68 -15.85 13.90
N HIS A 105 -5.52 -16.83 13.00
CA HIS A 105 -6.47 -17.91 12.78
C HIS A 105 -6.29 -19.09 13.76
N GLN A 106 -5.11 -19.21 14.39
CA GLN A 106 -4.84 -20.26 15.38
C GLN A 106 -5.53 -19.97 16.72
N GLY A 107 -6.16 -20.97 17.33
CA GLY A 107 -6.76 -20.91 18.66
C GLY A 107 -5.80 -21.31 19.76
N PHE A 108 -6.18 -21.12 21.02
CA PHE A 108 -5.36 -21.53 22.18
C PHE A 108 -5.13 -23.06 22.19
N PHE A 109 -6.10 -23.83 21.67
CA PHE A 109 -6.04 -25.29 21.52
C PHE A 109 -6.06 -25.75 20.06
N ARG A 110 -6.09 -24.83 19.10
CA ARG A 110 -6.12 -25.15 17.68
C ARG A 110 -4.70 -25.15 17.15
N SER A 111 -4.15 -26.34 16.98
CA SER A 111 -2.90 -26.56 16.26
C SER A 111 -3.04 -26.15 14.77
N TRP A 112 -1.93 -26.10 14.09
CA TRP A 112 -1.83 -25.95 12.64
C TRP A 112 -2.79 -26.88 11.90
N SER A 113 -3.42 -26.41 10.84
CA SER A 113 -4.44 -27.16 10.08
C SER A 113 -4.08 -27.24 8.60
N ALA A 114 -4.64 -28.24 7.89
CA ALA A 114 -4.51 -28.33 6.43
C ALA A 114 -4.98 -27.05 5.69
N GLY A 115 -5.90 -26.28 6.27
CA GLY A 115 -6.30 -24.97 5.75
C GLY A 115 -5.20 -23.91 5.86
N ASP A 116 -4.38 -24.00 6.91
CA ASP A 116 -3.23 -23.10 7.07
C ASP A 116 -2.12 -23.45 6.08
N ASP A 117 -1.86 -24.75 5.84
CA ASP A 117 -0.93 -25.19 4.79
C ASP A 117 -1.38 -24.71 3.42
N LEU A 118 -2.67 -24.85 3.11
CA LEU A 118 -3.21 -24.39 1.83
C LEU A 118 -3.11 -22.87 1.66
N ALA A 119 -3.37 -22.09 2.71
CA ALA A 119 -3.25 -20.65 2.67
C ALA A 119 -1.80 -20.20 2.44
N VAL A 120 -0.84 -20.83 3.12
CA VAL A 120 0.60 -20.59 2.94
C VAL A 120 1.02 -20.97 1.51
N HIS A 121 0.64 -22.15 1.04
CA HIS A 121 0.97 -22.59 -0.31
C HIS A 121 0.47 -21.62 -1.38
N ARG A 122 -0.81 -21.23 -1.31
CA ARG A 122 -1.41 -20.26 -2.25
C ARG A 122 -0.73 -18.91 -2.21
N ALA A 123 -0.32 -18.45 -1.02
CA ALA A 123 0.38 -17.20 -0.88
C ALA A 123 1.78 -17.23 -1.52
N LEU A 124 2.52 -18.32 -1.31
CA LEU A 124 3.83 -18.55 -1.93
C LEU A 124 3.74 -18.70 -3.45
N GLU A 125 2.73 -19.42 -3.94
CA GLU A 125 2.47 -19.56 -5.37
C GLU A 125 2.13 -18.21 -6.01
N ALA A 126 1.22 -17.44 -5.40
CA ALA A 126 0.79 -16.13 -5.90
C ALA A 126 1.94 -15.11 -5.99
N THR A 127 2.94 -15.21 -5.12
CA THR A 127 4.11 -14.32 -5.11
C THR A 127 5.34 -14.91 -5.82
N GLU A 128 5.17 -16.04 -6.51
CA GLU A 128 6.26 -16.75 -7.21
C GLU A 128 7.47 -17.04 -6.32
N THR A 129 7.20 -17.42 -5.07
CA THR A 129 8.23 -17.73 -4.07
C THR A 129 8.15 -19.15 -3.54
N LEU A 130 7.32 -20.01 -4.15
CA LEU A 130 7.11 -21.39 -3.70
C LEU A 130 8.41 -22.22 -3.73
N GLU A 131 9.24 -22.03 -4.75
CA GLU A 131 10.55 -22.67 -4.88
C GLU A 131 11.56 -22.27 -3.78
N LEU A 132 11.30 -21.14 -3.11
CA LEU A 132 12.13 -20.64 -2.02
C LEU A 132 11.68 -21.12 -0.64
N ALA A 133 10.60 -21.89 -0.55
CA ALA A 133 9.93 -22.27 0.70
C ALA A 133 10.86 -22.86 1.77
N GLU A 134 11.84 -23.66 1.34
CA GLU A 134 12.82 -24.36 2.21
C GLU A 134 14.12 -23.56 2.41
N ARG A 135 14.25 -22.34 1.84
CA ARG A 135 15.41 -21.48 2.05
C ARG A 135 15.29 -20.62 3.30
N ASN A 136 16.41 -20.22 3.85
CA ASN A 136 16.43 -19.19 4.89
C ASN A 136 16.13 -17.83 4.29
N VAL A 137 15.33 -17.01 4.99
CA VAL A 137 14.98 -15.65 4.55
C VAL A 137 16.21 -14.77 4.40
N ASP A 138 17.25 -15.01 5.19
CA ASP A 138 18.51 -14.24 5.17
C ASP A 138 19.32 -14.47 3.89
N GLU A 139 19.12 -15.61 3.20
CA GLU A 139 19.80 -15.96 1.95
C GLU A 139 19.17 -15.33 0.71
N LEU A 140 18.03 -14.67 0.89
CA LEU A 140 17.24 -14.12 -0.22
C LEU A 140 17.78 -12.76 -0.69
N SER A 141 17.67 -12.50 -2.00
CA SER A 141 17.83 -11.15 -2.54
C SER A 141 16.77 -10.20 -1.97
N GLY A 142 17.00 -8.88 -2.06
CA GLY A 142 16.03 -7.88 -1.57
C GLY A 142 14.64 -8.06 -2.19
N GLY A 143 14.58 -8.30 -3.51
CA GLY A 143 13.31 -8.51 -4.21
C GLY A 143 12.61 -9.82 -3.80
N GLN A 144 13.36 -10.93 -3.69
CA GLN A 144 12.81 -12.20 -3.22
C GLN A 144 12.27 -12.06 -1.80
N ARG A 145 13.03 -11.41 -0.91
CA ARG A 145 12.62 -11.15 0.47
C ARG A 145 11.34 -10.31 0.53
N GLN A 146 11.22 -9.28 -0.29
CA GLN A 146 10.02 -8.45 -0.35
C GLN A 146 8.79 -9.26 -0.79
N ARG A 147 8.91 -10.11 -1.82
CA ARG A 147 7.81 -11.00 -2.26
C ARG A 147 7.40 -11.98 -1.17
N VAL A 148 8.34 -12.52 -0.41
CA VAL A 148 8.05 -13.39 0.75
C VAL A 148 7.28 -12.65 1.85
N TRP A 149 7.60 -11.37 2.13
CA TRP A 149 6.83 -10.56 3.08
C TRP A 149 5.41 -10.29 2.59
N ILE A 150 5.24 -10.07 1.30
CA ILE A 150 3.91 -9.94 0.69
C ILE A 150 3.16 -11.28 0.81
N ALA A 151 3.83 -12.42 0.55
CA ALA A 151 3.22 -13.74 0.77
C ALA A 151 2.71 -13.93 2.20
N MET A 152 3.49 -13.51 3.21
CA MET A 152 3.06 -13.55 4.61
C MET A 152 1.79 -12.72 4.84
N ALA A 153 1.73 -11.50 4.29
CA ALA A 153 0.54 -10.65 4.40
C ALA A 153 -0.67 -11.28 3.68
N LEU A 154 -0.48 -11.89 2.51
CA LEU A 154 -1.54 -12.58 1.77
C LEU A 154 -2.02 -13.85 2.48
N ALA A 155 -1.11 -14.61 3.12
CA ALA A 155 -1.46 -15.81 3.89
C ALA A 155 -2.37 -15.50 5.08
N GLN A 156 -2.40 -14.25 5.55
CA GLN A 156 -3.32 -13.80 6.60
C GLN A 156 -4.78 -13.81 6.16
N GLU A 157 -5.08 -13.70 4.85
CA GLU A 157 -6.42 -13.73 4.24
C GLU A 157 -7.40 -12.74 4.90
N THR A 158 -7.02 -11.46 4.96
CA THR A 158 -7.81 -10.40 5.56
C THR A 158 -8.70 -9.66 4.55
N ASP A 159 -9.80 -9.07 5.03
CA ASP A 159 -10.71 -8.24 4.20
C ASP A 159 -10.11 -6.87 3.88
N VAL A 160 -9.23 -6.36 4.76
CA VAL A 160 -8.49 -5.10 4.59
C VAL A 160 -6.99 -5.39 4.63
N LEU A 161 -6.25 -4.87 3.65
CA LEU A 161 -4.81 -5.00 3.56
C LEU A 161 -4.15 -3.62 3.46
N LEU A 162 -3.30 -3.30 4.42
CA LEU A 162 -2.52 -2.07 4.44
C LEU A 162 -1.06 -2.39 4.10
N LEU A 163 -0.48 -1.68 3.13
CA LEU A 163 0.87 -1.92 2.63
C LEU A 163 1.68 -0.63 2.67
N ASP A 164 2.76 -0.62 3.44
CA ASP A 164 3.65 0.54 3.58
C ASP A 164 4.87 0.36 2.66
N GLU A 165 4.84 0.99 1.49
CA GLU A 165 5.88 0.97 0.47
C GLU A 165 6.28 -0.45 0.02
N PRO A 166 5.33 -1.29 -0.43
CA PRO A 166 5.61 -2.70 -0.73
C PRO A 166 6.54 -2.90 -1.95
N THR A 167 6.78 -1.86 -2.75
CA THR A 167 7.60 -1.90 -3.96
C THR A 167 9.01 -1.33 -3.78
N THR A 168 9.35 -0.88 -2.58
CA THR A 168 10.69 -0.36 -2.26
C THR A 168 11.73 -1.48 -2.43
N TYR A 169 12.90 -1.14 -3.00
CA TYR A 169 14.00 -2.06 -3.35
C TYR A 169 13.71 -3.04 -4.51
N LEU A 170 12.58 -2.91 -5.20
CA LEU A 170 12.27 -3.68 -6.41
C LEU A 170 12.65 -2.89 -7.67
N ASP A 171 13.11 -3.58 -8.70
CA ASP A 171 13.19 -3.02 -10.04
C ASP A 171 11.79 -2.83 -10.65
N LEU A 172 11.72 -2.11 -11.77
CA LEU A 172 10.44 -1.73 -12.38
C LEU A 172 9.56 -2.95 -12.73
N ALA A 173 10.15 -4.04 -13.22
CA ALA A 173 9.40 -5.25 -13.58
C ALA A 173 8.72 -5.85 -12.35
N HIS A 174 9.48 -6.04 -11.27
CA HIS A 174 8.95 -6.59 -10.03
C HIS A 174 7.97 -5.65 -9.31
N GLN A 175 8.11 -4.31 -9.47
CA GLN A 175 7.11 -3.36 -8.95
C GLN A 175 5.76 -3.56 -9.63
N VAL A 176 5.76 -3.71 -10.97
CA VAL A 176 4.56 -3.97 -11.76
C VAL A 176 3.93 -5.31 -11.35
N GLU A 177 4.72 -6.40 -11.27
CA GLU A 177 4.24 -7.72 -10.84
C GLU A 177 3.55 -7.67 -9.45
N VAL A 178 4.13 -6.97 -8.49
CA VAL A 178 3.54 -6.81 -7.15
C VAL A 178 2.23 -6.04 -7.20
N LEU A 179 2.15 -4.96 -7.98
CA LEU A 179 0.93 -4.17 -8.10
C LEU A 179 -0.17 -4.92 -8.87
N ASP A 180 0.19 -5.69 -9.90
CA ASP A 180 -0.72 -6.58 -10.61
C ASP A 180 -1.28 -7.65 -9.67
N LEU A 181 -0.43 -8.29 -8.86
CA LEU A 181 -0.84 -9.28 -7.86
C LEU A 181 -1.84 -8.70 -6.85
N ILE A 182 -1.56 -7.49 -6.31
CA ILE A 182 -2.45 -6.83 -5.36
C ILE A 182 -3.78 -6.47 -6.02
N THR A 183 -3.74 -6.00 -7.26
CA THR A 183 -4.93 -5.66 -8.06
C THR A 183 -5.78 -6.91 -8.34
N ASP A 184 -5.13 -8.01 -8.69
CA ASP A 184 -5.79 -9.31 -8.87
C ASP A 184 -6.45 -9.81 -7.58
N LEU A 185 -5.78 -9.67 -6.43
CA LEU A 185 -6.35 -10.01 -5.12
C LEU A 185 -7.61 -9.17 -4.85
N ASN A 186 -7.52 -7.85 -5.08
CA ASN A 186 -8.66 -6.95 -4.92
C ASN A 186 -9.82 -7.36 -5.83
N ARG A 187 -9.58 -7.55 -7.13
CA ARG A 187 -10.62 -7.91 -8.11
C ARG A 187 -11.26 -9.26 -7.85
N ARG A 188 -10.48 -10.27 -7.43
CA ARG A 188 -10.99 -11.65 -7.21
C ARG A 188 -11.71 -11.81 -5.89
N ARG A 189 -11.28 -11.11 -4.83
CA ARG A 189 -11.80 -11.30 -3.46
C ARG A 189 -12.56 -10.10 -2.90
N GLY A 190 -12.52 -8.95 -3.58
CA GLY A 190 -13.08 -7.71 -3.07
C GLY A 190 -12.31 -7.15 -1.87
N THR A 191 -11.05 -7.55 -1.68
CA THR A 191 -10.20 -7.07 -0.58
C THR A 191 -10.03 -5.56 -0.67
N THR A 192 -10.31 -4.83 0.39
CA THR A 192 -10.01 -3.40 0.50
C THR A 192 -8.51 -3.22 0.69
N VAL A 193 -7.87 -2.42 -0.14
CA VAL A 193 -6.41 -2.26 -0.09
C VAL A 193 -6.04 -0.78 0.06
N ALA A 194 -5.12 -0.45 0.98
CA ALA A 194 -4.48 0.86 1.04
C ALA A 194 -2.96 0.70 0.96
N ILE A 195 -2.34 1.40 0.01
CA ILE A 195 -0.92 1.29 -0.30
C ILE A 195 -0.27 2.67 -0.22
N VAL A 196 0.81 2.80 0.52
CA VAL A 196 1.72 3.94 0.41
C VAL A 196 2.66 3.69 -0.75
N LEU A 197 2.69 4.59 -1.72
CA LEU A 197 3.61 4.55 -2.84
C LEU A 197 4.37 5.87 -3.01
N HIS A 198 5.61 5.78 -3.53
CA HIS A 198 6.41 6.94 -3.91
C HIS A 198 6.27 7.29 -5.40
N ASP A 199 6.11 6.28 -6.25
CA ASP A 199 5.94 6.47 -7.69
C ASP A 199 4.51 6.90 -8.02
N LEU A 200 4.37 8.15 -8.47
CA LEU A 200 3.08 8.75 -8.78
C LEU A 200 2.46 8.18 -10.06
N ASN A 201 3.29 7.76 -11.03
CA ASN A 201 2.79 7.18 -12.28
C ASN A 201 2.22 5.77 -12.02
N LEU A 202 2.90 4.97 -11.20
CA LEU A 202 2.37 3.69 -10.77
C LEU A 202 1.11 3.88 -9.88
N ALA A 203 1.12 4.86 -8.98
CA ALA A 203 -0.04 5.16 -8.17
C ALA A 203 -1.25 5.56 -9.04
N ALA A 204 -1.07 6.44 -10.03
CA ALA A 204 -2.13 6.86 -10.95
C ALA A 204 -2.69 5.70 -11.79
N ARG A 205 -1.83 4.75 -12.19
CA ARG A 205 -2.21 3.61 -13.03
C ARG A 205 -3.02 2.57 -12.27
N TYR A 206 -2.68 2.31 -11.02
CA TYR A 206 -3.25 1.18 -10.25
C TYR A 206 -4.32 1.60 -9.23
N ALA A 207 -4.51 2.91 -8.99
CA ALA A 207 -5.48 3.38 -8.01
C ALA A 207 -6.92 3.39 -8.54
N ASP A 208 -7.84 2.87 -7.75
CA ASP A 208 -9.26 3.24 -7.84
C ASP A 208 -9.52 4.56 -7.10
N HIS A 209 -8.71 4.85 -6.07
CA HIS A 209 -8.80 6.04 -5.24
C HIS A 209 -7.41 6.50 -4.82
N ILE A 210 -7.15 7.81 -4.83
CA ILE A 210 -5.90 8.41 -4.39
C ILE A 210 -6.16 9.34 -3.22
N ILE A 211 -5.31 9.25 -2.20
CA ILE A 211 -5.24 10.19 -1.08
C ILE A 211 -3.87 10.88 -1.17
N ALA A 212 -3.85 12.18 -1.49
CA ALA A 212 -2.63 12.97 -1.54
C ALA A 212 -2.40 13.70 -0.22
N MET A 213 -1.23 13.51 0.39
CA MET A 213 -0.87 14.07 1.69
C MET A 213 0.26 15.08 1.61
N LYS A 214 0.13 16.16 2.38
CA LYS A 214 1.16 17.19 2.60
C LYS A 214 1.13 17.65 4.05
N GLY A 215 2.26 17.63 4.75
CA GLY A 215 2.39 18.16 6.11
C GLY A 215 1.40 17.56 7.12
N GLY A 216 1.14 16.24 7.06
CA GLY A 216 0.23 15.54 7.98
C GLY A 216 -1.26 15.71 7.69
N ARG A 217 -1.63 16.31 6.56
CA ARG A 217 -3.01 16.57 6.15
C ARG A 217 -3.28 16.01 4.76
N ILE A 218 -4.54 15.70 4.47
CA ILE A 218 -4.98 15.40 3.10
C ILE A 218 -5.17 16.74 2.38
N VAL A 219 -4.60 16.84 1.17
CA VAL A 219 -4.73 18.04 0.33
C VAL A 219 -5.60 17.78 -0.89
N ALA A 220 -5.74 16.52 -1.32
CA ALA A 220 -6.67 16.09 -2.35
C ALA A 220 -6.98 14.61 -2.17
N GLU A 221 -8.18 14.20 -2.56
CA GLU A 221 -8.60 12.80 -2.64
C GLU A 221 -9.62 12.62 -3.76
N GLY A 222 -9.64 11.43 -4.38
CA GLY A 222 -10.53 11.12 -5.50
C GLY A 222 -9.93 10.11 -6.47
N THR A 223 -10.41 10.10 -7.71
CA THR A 223 -9.81 9.28 -8.77
C THR A 223 -8.44 9.82 -9.19
N SER A 224 -7.65 9.02 -9.90
CA SER A 224 -6.36 9.50 -10.41
C SER A 224 -6.52 10.74 -11.32
N ALA A 225 -7.57 10.80 -12.12
CA ALA A 225 -7.85 11.93 -13.00
C ALA A 225 -8.19 13.23 -12.23
N ASP A 226 -8.87 13.12 -11.09
CA ASP A 226 -9.24 14.26 -10.25
C ASP A 226 -8.05 14.79 -9.45
N VAL A 227 -7.19 13.90 -8.99
CA VAL A 227 -6.12 14.22 -8.03
C VAL A 227 -4.80 14.55 -8.71
N VAL A 228 -4.40 13.81 -9.75
CA VAL A 228 -3.08 13.96 -10.37
C VAL A 228 -3.11 15.08 -11.41
N THR A 229 -2.81 16.30 -10.96
CA THR A 229 -2.73 17.51 -11.78
C THR A 229 -1.35 18.15 -11.67
N GLU A 230 -0.96 18.97 -12.65
CA GLU A 230 0.31 19.72 -12.63
C GLU A 230 0.44 20.57 -11.35
N ASP A 231 -0.66 21.19 -10.92
CA ASP A 231 -0.68 22.02 -9.72
C ASP A 231 -0.51 21.20 -8.45
N LEU A 232 -1.14 20.02 -8.34
CA LEU A 232 -0.93 19.13 -7.20
C LEU A 232 0.51 18.64 -7.15
N VAL A 233 1.08 18.22 -8.29
CA VAL A 233 2.48 17.75 -8.36
C VAL A 233 3.43 18.85 -7.92
N ARG A 234 3.21 20.10 -8.36
CA ARG A 234 4.01 21.26 -7.93
C ARG A 234 3.82 21.51 -6.43
N ASP A 235 2.59 21.55 -5.94
CA ASP A 235 2.32 21.84 -4.53
C ASP A 235 2.88 20.77 -3.59
N VAL A 236 2.56 19.49 -3.85
CA VAL A 236 2.89 18.38 -2.93
C VAL A 236 4.35 17.95 -3.04
N PHE A 237 4.90 17.90 -4.26
CA PHE A 237 6.23 17.34 -4.52
C PHE A 237 7.28 18.42 -4.86
N GLY A 238 6.87 19.67 -5.07
CA GLY A 238 7.77 20.75 -5.45
C GLY A 238 8.38 20.56 -6.84
N LEU A 239 7.68 19.86 -7.74
CA LEU A 239 8.17 19.46 -9.04
C LEU A 239 7.29 20.04 -10.15
N ASP A 240 7.90 20.85 -11.04
CA ASP A 240 7.22 21.25 -12.27
C ASP A 240 7.14 20.07 -13.22
N SER A 241 5.96 19.83 -13.77
CA SER A 241 5.68 18.68 -14.62
C SER A 241 4.61 19.00 -15.66
N ARG A 242 4.50 18.14 -16.67
CA ARG A 242 3.32 18.01 -17.52
C ARG A 242 2.57 16.76 -17.15
N VAL A 243 1.26 16.84 -17.19
CA VAL A 243 0.39 15.67 -17.00
C VAL A 243 -0.28 15.35 -18.32
N LEU A 244 0.01 14.17 -18.84
CA LEU A 244 -0.46 13.67 -20.13
C LEU A 244 -1.27 12.38 -19.88
N PRO A 245 -2.19 12.01 -20.80
CA PRO A 245 -2.80 10.68 -20.72
C PRO A 245 -1.75 9.60 -21.03
N ASP A 246 -1.67 8.58 -20.18
CA ASP A 246 -0.86 7.38 -20.44
C ASP A 246 -1.44 6.64 -21.67
N PRO A 247 -0.65 6.36 -22.72
CA PRO A 247 -1.14 5.77 -23.96
C PRO A 247 -1.67 4.34 -23.80
N ILE A 248 -1.35 3.66 -22.69
CA ILE A 248 -1.77 2.28 -22.43
C ILE A 248 -2.99 2.25 -21.51
N SER A 249 -2.93 2.94 -20.36
CA SER A 249 -3.98 2.90 -19.33
C SER A 249 -5.00 4.04 -19.45
N GLY A 250 -4.67 5.12 -20.17
CA GLY A 250 -5.46 6.35 -20.21
C GLY A 250 -5.42 7.17 -18.92
N THR A 251 -4.74 6.69 -17.88
CA THR A 251 -4.60 7.41 -16.60
C THR A 251 -3.59 8.57 -16.72
N PRO A 252 -3.56 9.52 -15.77
CA PRO A 252 -2.57 10.57 -15.78
C PRO A 252 -1.15 10.05 -15.73
N LEU A 253 -0.28 10.51 -16.63
CA LEU A 253 1.15 10.27 -16.70
C LEU A 253 1.89 11.57 -16.41
N ILE A 254 2.67 11.59 -15.34
CA ILE A 254 3.49 12.75 -14.94
C ILE A 254 4.82 12.69 -15.68
N VAL A 255 5.12 13.73 -16.46
CA VAL A 255 6.38 13.93 -17.13
C VAL A 255 7.11 15.09 -16.46
N PRO A 256 8.19 14.85 -15.70
CA PRO A 256 8.92 15.87 -14.98
C PRO A 256 9.57 16.90 -15.94
N LEU A 257 9.46 18.18 -15.61
CA LEU A 257 10.20 19.24 -16.27
C LEU A 257 11.51 19.47 -15.52
N GLY A 258 12.59 18.93 -16.07
CA GLY A 258 13.93 19.13 -15.54
C GLY A 258 14.49 20.49 -15.97
N ARG A 259 15.44 21.01 -15.19
CA ARG A 259 16.13 22.28 -15.42
C ARG A 259 16.67 22.46 -16.86
N HIS A 260 17.06 21.37 -17.51
CA HIS A 260 17.66 21.39 -18.85
C HIS A 260 16.65 21.21 -19.98
N TYR A 261 15.38 20.96 -19.68
CA TYR A 261 14.32 20.66 -20.65
C TYR A 261 13.07 21.52 -20.41
N ALA A 262 13.24 22.69 -19.74
CA ALA A 262 12.15 23.58 -19.40
C ALA A 262 11.56 24.35 -20.61
N GLU A 263 12.25 24.37 -21.75
CA GLU A 263 11.78 24.99 -22.98
C GLU A 263 11.13 23.93 -23.90
N PHE A 264 9.84 23.67 -23.67
CA PHE A 264 9.03 23.03 -24.71
C PHE A 264 8.60 24.13 -25.72
N PRO A 265 8.70 23.84 -27.04
CA PRO A 265 8.11 24.76 -28.02
C PRO A 265 6.63 24.91 -27.72
N LYS A 266 6.18 26.14 -27.53
CA LYS A 266 4.78 26.48 -27.48
C LYS A 266 4.19 26.16 -28.85
N SER A 267 3.22 25.26 -28.90
CA SER A 267 2.45 24.78 -30.07
C SER A 267 3.12 23.73 -30.96
N GLU A 268 2.55 22.55 -30.84
CA GLU A 268 1.94 21.83 -31.98
C GLU A 268 1.32 20.57 -31.39
N THR A 269 0.04 20.38 -31.66
CA THR A 269 -0.70 19.14 -31.35
C THR A 269 0.04 18.01 -32.11
N ALA A 270 1.02 17.41 -31.47
CA ALA A 270 1.71 16.24 -32.01
C ALA A 270 0.74 15.07 -31.91
N THR A 271 0.07 14.78 -32.99
CA THR A 271 -0.53 13.47 -33.23
C THR A 271 0.61 12.47 -33.16
N LEU A 272 0.72 11.73 -32.07
CA LEU A 272 1.63 10.58 -31.96
C LEU A 272 1.14 9.54 -32.97
N GLU A 273 1.70 9.55 -34.18
CA GLU A 273 1.63 8.39 -35.07
C GLU A 273 2.47 7.30 -34.42
N LEU A 274 1.78 6.26 -33.95
CA LEU A 274 2.38 5.00 -33.55
C LEU A 274 3.09 4.42 -34.78
N VAL A 275 4.41 4.45 -34.79
CA VAL A 275 5.23 3.72 -35.77
C VAL A 275 5.02 2.23 -35.52
N PRO A 276 4.71 1.43 -36.57
CA PRO A 276 4.39 0.01 -36.50
C PRO A 276 5.50 -0.87 -35.97
#